data_1e0c3e6bc710c0154f56456a99fd5b8c
#
_entry.id   1e0c3e6bc710c0154f56456a99fd5b8c
#
_cell.length_a   1.000
_cell.length_b   1.000
_cell.length_c   1.000
_cell.angle_alpha   90.00
_cell.angle_beta   90.00
_cell.angle_gamma   90.00
#
_symmetry.space_group_name_H-M   'P 1'
#
loop_
_entity.id
_entity.type
_entity.pdbx_description
1 polymer ?
#
loop_
_entity_poly.entity_id
_entity_poly.type
_entity_poly.pdbx_seq_one_letter_code
_entity_poly.pdbx_strand_id
1 'polypeptide(L)'
;YNKEDLVRKCSSIMDEYGPLLVEEYIGGREFTVMLVANAGDPKTCTVFKPIEYIFPAGFRFKTYALKTSELHPEANIPCNDPALESQLKDAALQIFQGFGGVGYARLDFRVNANNELYFLEINFTCSVFYNDGYEGSADYILLYDGIGKAGFLNHIIQEGIARHQRNQKPFMMKGNAIAGYGIYASRNISKGEIIFKGEGRTQRIITK
;
A
#
# COMPACT_ATOMS: atom_id res chain seq x y z
N TYR A 1 17.61 16.60 22.99
CA TYR A 1 17.23 17.84 22.30
C TYR A 1 16.30 18.64 23.22
N ASN A 2 16.46 19.97 23.25
CA ASN A 2 15.58 20.88 23.98
C ASN A 2 14.64 21.60 22.97
N LYS A 3 13.67 22.35 23.50
CA LYS A 3 12.69 23.08 22.70
C LYS A 3 13.34 24.12 21.75
N GLU A 4 14.41 24.77 22.20
CA GLU A 4 15.10 25.78 21.42
C GLU A 4 15.81 25.18 20.22
N ASP A 5 16.46 24.04 20.37
CA ASP A 5 17.07 23.29 19.25
C ASP A 5 16.03 22.81 18.24
N LEU A 6 14.88 22.36 18.72
CA LEU A 6 13.77 21.96 17.84
C LEU A 6 13.28 23.16 17.01
N VAL A 7 12.98 24.28 17.66
CA VAL A 7 12.51 25.50 16.96
C VAL A 7 13.54 25.96 15.93
N ARG A 8 14.82 26.02 16.31
CA ARG A 8 15.88 26.44 15.38
C ARG A 8 15.96 25.52 14.16
N LYS A 9 15.93 24.20 14.35
CA LYS A 9 15.94 23.24 13.23
C LYS A 9 14.68 23.35 12.36
N CYS A 10 13.52 23.48 12.97
CA CYS A 10 12.27 23.65 12.22
C CYS A 10 12.32 24.93 11.39
N SER A 11 12.74 26.06 11.94
CA SER A 11 12.88 27.31 11.18
C SER A 11 13.82 27.17 9.99
N SER A 12 15.01 26.57 10.20
CA SER A 12 15.97 26.37 9.12
C SER A 12 15.43 25.50 7.98
N ILE A 13 14.70 24.42 8.31
CA ILE A 13 14.11 23.52 7.31
C ILE A 13 12.94 24.22 6.60
N MET A 14 12.12 24.97 7.33
CA MET A 14 10.99 25.71 6.72
C MET A 14 11.47 26.81 5.78
N ASP A 15 12.59 27.47 6.07
CA ASP A 15 13.18 28.48 5.20
C ASP A 15 13.68 27.89 3.87
N GLU A 16 14.14 26.65 3.89
CA GLU A 16 14.70 25.95 2.71
C GLU A 16 13.66 25.18 1.92
N TYR A 17 12.73 24.47 2.62
CA TYR A 17 11.81 23.50 2.00
C TYR A 17 10.32 23.87 2.16
N GLY A 18 9.96 24.85 2.98
CA GLY A 18 8.58 25.22 3.27
C GLY A 18 7.98 24.42 4.45
N PRO A 19 6.67 24.24 4.50
CA PRO A 19 5.99 23.58 5.63
C PRO A 19 6.54 22.18 5.92
N LEU A 20 6.70 21.86 7.22
CA LEU A 20 7.22 20.57 7.67
C LEU A 20 6.27 19.89 8.65
N LEU A 21 6.34 18.58 8.72
CA LEU A 21 5.69 17.75 9.73
C LEU A 21 6.70 17.42 10.83
N VAL A 22 6.28 17.57 12.07
CA VAL A 22 7.08 17.18 13.25
C VAL A 22 6.34 16.03 13.92
N GLU A 23 7.00 14.88 14.03
CA GLU A 23 6.43 13.68 14.62
C GLU A 23 7.27 13.24 15.84
N GLU A 24 6.61 12.51 16.76
CA GLU A 24 7.32 11.86 17.84
C GLU A 24 8.23 10.75 17.29
N TYR A 25 9.48 10.73 17.75
CA TYR A 25 10.38 9.64 17.40
C TYR A 25 10.09 8.40 18.23
N ILE A 26 9.66 7.35 17.58
CA ILE A 26 9.46 6.04 18.20
C ILE A 26 10.76 5.23 18.11
N GLY A 27 11.39 5.01 19.26
CA GLY A 27 12.58 4.16 19.36
C GLY A 27 12.21 2.68 19.21
N GLY A 28 13.21 1.85 18.83
CA GLY A 28 13.04 0.40 18.73
C GLY A 28 13.29 -0.16 17.34
N ARG A 29 12.62 -1.27 17.03
CA ARG A 29 12.77 -2.07 15.81
C ARG A 29 11.92 -1.51 14.67
N GLU A 30 12.35 -1.67 13.42
CA GLU A 30 11.58 -1.24 12.26
C GLU A 30 11.22 -2.44 11.39
N PHE A 31 9.95 -2.54 11.03
CA PHE A 31 9.41 -3.63 10.23
C PHE A 31 8.71 -3.11 8.99
N THR A 32 8.82 -3.89 7.92
CA THR A 32 8.07 -3.66 6.68
C THR A 32 7.19 -4.87 6.41
N VAL A 33 5.92 -4.60 6.11
CA VAL A 33 4.91 -5.61 5.76
C VAL A 33 4.37 -5.30 4.37
N MET A 34 4.20 -6.32 3.54
CA MET A 34 3.55 -6.19 2.24
C MET A 34 2.36 -7.12 2.16
N LEU A 35 1.33 -6.69 1.45
CA LEU A 35 0.13 -7.48 1.23
C LEU A 35 -0.48 -7.19 -0.15
N VAL A 36 -1.32 -8.11 -0.62
CA VAL A 36 -2.02 -8.01 -1.89
C VAL A 36 -3.46 -8.51 -1.74
N ALA A 37 -4.41 -7.80 -2.33
CA ALA A 37 -5.81 -8.23 -2.38
C ALA A 37 -5.97 -9.51 -3.21
N ASN A 38 -6.87 -10.40 -2.81
CA ASN A 38 -7.08 -11.66 -3.49
C ASN A 38 -8.08 -11.52 -4.65
N ALA A 39 -7.79 -12.18 -5.77
CA ALA A 39 -8.63 -12.16 -6.96
C ALA A 39 -10.05 -12.72 -6.72
N GLY A 40 -10.16 -13.78 -5.91
CA GLY A 40 -11.43 -14.47 -5.64
C GLY A 40 -12.37 -13.68 -4.75
N ASP A 41 -11.84 -13.05 -3.71
CA ASP A 41 -12.61 -12.23 -2.77
C ASP A 41 -11.85 -10.94 -2.44
N PRO A 42 -12.35 -9.76 -2.88
CA PRO A 42 -11.69 -8.49 -2.66
C PRO A 42 -11.64 -8.05 -1.17
N LYS A 43 -12.37 -8.73 -0.30
CA LYS A 43 -12.34 -8.50 1.15
C LYS A 43 -11.22 -9.28 1.85
N THR A 44 -10.56 -10.18 1.14
CA THR A 44 -9.44 -10.96 1.67
C THR A 44 -8.13 -10.51 1.03
N CYS A 45 -7.05 -10.66 1.77
CA CYS A 45 -5.70 -10.32 1.32
C CYS A 45 -4.74 -11.46 1.67
N THR A 46 -3.72 -11.63 0.84
CA THR A 46 -2.53 -12.39 1.22
C THR A 46 -1.55 -11.41 1.84
N VAL A 47 -1.20 -11.62 3.10
CA VAL A 47 -0.20 -10.82 3.82
C VAL A 47 1.08 -11.62 3.89
N PHE A 48 2.15 -11.12 3.28
CA PHE A 48 3.44 -11.78 3.19
C PHE A 48 4.19 -11.74 4.51
N LYS A 49 5.27 -12.51 4.60
CA LYS A 49 6.13 -12.55 5.78
C LYS A 49 6.79 -11.19 6.02
N PRO A 50 6.59 -10.54 7.19
CA PRO A 50 7.25 -9.28 7.49
C PRO A 50 8.78 -9.41 7.52
N ILE A 51 9.46 -8.34 7.17
CA ILE A 51 10.91 -8.21 7.37
C ILE A 51 11.21 -7.15 8.41
N GLU A 52 12.31 -7.35 9.12
CA GLU A 52 12.91 -6.36 10.01
C GLU A 52 14.10 -5.71 9.33
N TYR A 53 14.25 -4.41 9.51
CA TYR A 53 15.45 -3.69 9.11
C TYR A 53 16.38 -3.50 10.29
N ILE A 54 17.55 -4.13 10.23
CA ILE A 54 18.59 -4.01 11.25
C ILE A 54 19.45 -2.79 10.91
N PHE A 55 19.38 -1.76 11.76
CA PHE A 55 20.12 -0.54 11.53
C PHE A 55 21.63 -0.75 11.68
N PRO A 56 22.44 -0.28 10.72
CA PRO A 56 23.89 -0.24 10.88
C PRO A 56 24.29 0.58 12.11
N ALA A 57 25.50 0.33 12.62
CA ALA A 57 26.02 1.04 13.80
C ALA A 57 25.97 2.57 13.58
N GLY A 58 25.43 3.28 14.57
CA GLY A 58 25.27 4.74 14.52
C GLY A 58 23.96 5.25 13.93
N PHE A 59 23.16 4.39 13.29
CA PHE A 59 21.85 4.75 12.75
C PHE A 59 20.73 4.21 13.63
N ARG A 60 19.64 4.97 13.70
CA ARG A 60 18.41 4.59 14.45
C ARG A 60 17.14 4.72 13.62
N PHE A 61 17.25 5.22 12.40
CA PHE A 61 16.17 5.36 11.43
C PHE A 61 16.77 5.39 10.01
N LYS A 62 15.96 5.10 9.00
CA LYS A 62 16.39 5.16 7.60
C LYS A 62 16.57 6.60 7.15
N THR A 63 17.81 7.02 6.97
CA THR A 63 18.15 8.28 6.30
C THR A 63 17.92 8.19 4.80
N TYR A 64 17.95 9.32 4.11
CA TYR A 64 17.91 9.34 2.64
C TYR A 64 19.04 8.51 2.02
N ALA A 65 20.26 8.61 2.56
CA ALA A 65 21.39 7.83 2.10
C ALA A 65 21.17 6.32 2.24
N LEU A 66 20.67 5.85 3.39
CA LEU A 66 20.31 4.43 3.61
C LEU A 66 19.19 3.93 2.70
N LYS A 67 18.35 4.82 2.17
CA LYS A 67 17.28 4.47 1.23
C LYS A 67 17.74 4.42 -0.23
N THR A 68 18.84 5.11 -0.59
CA THR A 68 19.15 5.38 -2.00
C THR A 68 20.56 5.01 -2.44
N SER A 69 21.57 5.16 -1.60
CA SER A 69 22.98 5.03 -1.97
C SER A 69 23.81 4.13 -1.07
N GLU A 70 23.44 4.00 0.20
CA GLU A 70 24.12 3.15 1.17
C GLU A 70 23.25 1.93 1.47
N LEU A 71 23.07 1.07 0.46
CA LEU A 71 22.23 -0.12 0.59
C LEU A 71 22.95 -1.18 1.43
N HIS A 72 22.21 -1.73 2.39
CA HIS A 72 22.68 -2.80 3.26
C HIS A 72 21.77 -4.03 3.10
N PRO A 73 22.03 -4.90 2.09
CA PRO A 73 21.19 -6.08 1.83
C PRO A 73 21.01 -6.95 3.07
N GLU A 74 22.08 -7.15 3.84
CA GLU A 74 22.12 -7.95 5.05
C GLU A 74 21.29 -7.37 6.22
N ALA A 75 20.89 -6.11 6.11
CA ALA A 75 20.05 -5.45 7.11
C ALA A 75 18.56 -5.85 7.01
N ASN A 76 18.15 -6.43 5.89
CA ASN A 76 16.78 -6.89 5.69
C ASN A 76 16.67 -8.37 6.07
N ILE A 77 16.13 -8.67 7.24
CA ILE A 77 15.99 -10.05 7.73
C ILE A 77 14.50 -10.42 7.92
N PRO A 78 14.13 -11.70 7.79
CA PRO A 78 12.76 -12.12 8.04
C PRO A 78 12.41 -11.95 9.52
N CYS A 79 11.15 -11.57 9.81
CA CYS A 79 10.65 -11.58 11.18
C CYS A 79 10.66 -13.01 11.72
N ASN A 80 11.40 -13.25 12.80
CA ASN A 80 11.56 -14.58 13.42
C ASN A 80 10.78 -14.71 14.74
N ASP A 81 9.94 -13.75 15.08
CA ASP A 81 9.05 -13.79 16.25
C ASP A 81 7.62 -14.07 15.74
N PRO A 82 7.06 -15.28 15.93
CA PRO A 82 5.74 -15.62 15.39
C PRO A 82 4.59 -14.79 15.97
N ALA A 83 4.70 -14.37 17.25
CA ALA A 83 3.67 -13.56 17.88
C ALA A 83 3.66 -12.14 17.29
N LEU A 84 4.83 -11.54 17.12
CA LEU A 84 4.98 -10.23 16.51
C LEU A 84 4.64 -10.28 15.01
N GLU A 85 5.02 -11.35 14.29
CA GLU A 85 4.62 -11.56 12.90
C GLU A 85 3.10 -11.51 12.74
N SER A 86 2.36 -12.25 13.61
CA SER A 86 0.89 -12.22 13.57
C SER A 86 0.34 -10.84 13.82
N GLN A 87 0.82 -10.14 14.83
CA GLN A 87 0.37 -8.77 15.15
C GLN A 87 0.62 -7.79 13.99
N LEU A 88 1.79 -7.86 13.36
CA LEU A 88 2.14 -7.03 12.21
C LEU A 88 1.24 -7.31 11.01
N LYS A 89 0.97 -8.59 10.72
CA LYS A 89 0.08 -9.00 9.62
C LYS A 89 -1.36 -8.53 9.85
N ASP A 90 -1.87 -8.71 11.07
CA ASP A 90 -3.23 -8.30 11.44
C ASP A 90 -3.39 -6.78 11.35
N ALA A 91 -2.41 -6.03 11.88
CA ALA A 91 -2.41 -4.56 11.81
C ALA A 91 -2.35 -4.07 10.35
N ALA A 92 -1.47 -4.65 9.53
CA ALA A 92 -1.36 -4.29 8.12
C ALA A 92 -2.65 -4.56 7.35
N LEU A 93 -3.29 -5.70 7.58
CA LEU A 93 -4.57 -6.04 6.98
C LEU A 93 -5.68 -5.07 7.36
N GLN A 94 -5.82 -4.75 8.64
CA GLN A 94 -6.83 -3.81 9.14
C GLN A 94 -6.64 -2.41 8.56
N ILE A 95 -5.39 -1.91 8.52
CA ILE A 95 -5.07 -0.59 7.96
C ILE A 95 -5.39 -0.56 6.47
N PHE A 96 -4.93 -1.55 5.69
CA PHE A 96 -5.20 -1.63 4.27
C PHE A 96 -6.70 -1.65 3.95
N GLN A 97 -7.46 -2.46 4.67
CA GLN A 97 -8.92 -2.52 4.52
C GLN A 97 -9.60 -1.22 4.95
N GLY A 98 -9.14 -0.59 6.04
CA GLY A 98 -9.66 0.68 6.53
C GLY A 98 -9.52 1.82 5.51
N PHE A 99 -8.45 1.80 4.71
CA PHE A 99 -8.27 2.72 3.58
C PHE A 99 -9.03 2.31 2.30
N GLY A 100 -9.77 1.21 2.31
CA GLY A 100 -10.40 0.67 1.11
C GLY A 100 -9.38 0.21 0.08
N GLY A 101 -8.26 -0.36 0.52
CA GLY A 101 -7.11 -0.73 -0.31
C GLY A 101 -7.47 -1.70 -1.42
N VAL A 102 -6.88 -1.51 -2.59
CA VAL A 102 -7.02 -2.38 -3.76
C VAL A 102 -5.62 -2.66 -4.35
N GLY A 103 -5.49 -3.80 -5.03
CA GLY A 103 -4.18 -4.21 -5.53
C GLY A 103 -3.26 -4.60 -4.38
N TYR A 104 -2.14 -3.94 -4.21
CA TYR A 104 -1.17 -4.24 -3.17
C TYR A 104 -0.68 -2.98 -2.46
N ALA A 105 -0.10 -3.16 -1.26
CA ALA A 105 0.55 -2.08 -0.52
C ALA A 105 1.71 -2.61 0.32
N ARG A 106 2.60 -1.69 0.68
CA ARG A 106 3.65 -1.89 1.68
C ARG A 106 3.39 -0.95 2.84
N LEU A 107 3.48 -1.48 4.04
CA LEU A 107 3.31 -0.73 5.27
C LEU A 107 4.60 -0.80 6.10
N ASP A 108 4.96 0.32 6.67
CA ASP A 108 6.14 0.41 7.52
C ASP A 108 5.70 0.67 8.98
N PHE A 109 6.31 -0.05 9.92
CA PHE A 109 5.99 -0.03 11.35
C PHE A 109 7.22 0.15 12.21
N ARG A 110 7.04 0.77 13.37
CA ARG A 110 7.97 0.72 14.49
C ARG A 110 7.41 -0.14 15.61
N VAL A 111 8.30 -0.85 16.29
CA VAL A 111 7.97 -1.64 17.48
C VAL A 111 8.89 -1.19 18.60
N ASN A 112 8.32 -0.60 19.65
CA ASN A 112 9.09 -0.09 20.77
C ASN A 112 9.58 -1.21 21.71
N ALA A 113 10.30 -0.85 22.77
CA ALA A 113 10.81 -1.81 23.74
C ALA A 113 9.73 -2.57 24.54
N ASN A 114 8.48 -2.07 24.55
CA ASN A 114 7.33 -2.73 25.17
C ASN A 114 6.55 -3.62 24.21
N ASN A 115 7.05 -3.86 22.99
CA ASN A 115 6.38 -4.56 21.89
C ASN A 115 5.07 -3.87 21.43
N GLU A 116 4.96 -2.55 21.60
CA GLU A 116 3.85 -1.77 21.07
C GLU A 116 4.12 -1.40 19.62
N LEU A 117 3.13 -1.64 18.73
CA LEU A 117 3.19 -1.31 17.31
C LEU A 117 2.81 0.14 17.05
N TYR A 118 3.61 0.79 16.25
CA TYR A 118 3.36 2.14 15.73
C TYR A 118 3.39 2.09 14.21
N PHE A 119 2.27 2.40 13.59
CA PHE A 119 2.17 2.54 12.14
C PHE A 119 2.84 3.84 11.69
N LEU A 120 3.71 3.76 10.69
CA LEU A 120 4.40 4.91 10.12
C LEU A 120 3.73 5.38 8.83
N GLU A 121 3.72 4.54 7.82
CA GLU A 121 3.18 4.88 6.51
C GLU A 121 2.64 3.66 5.76
N ILE A 122 1.77 3.93 4.78
CA ILE A 122 1.31 2.96 3.78
C ILE A 122 1.62 3.47 2.37
N ASN A 123 2.23 2.62 1.56
CA ASN A 123 2.59 2.90 0.18
C ASN A 123 1.78 2.01 -0.76
N PHE A 124 0.71 2.54 -1.35
CA PHE A 124 -0.15 1.82 -2.33
C PHE A 124 0.51 1.62 -3.71
N THR A 125 1.64 2.28 -3.95
CA THR A 125 2.41 2.18 -5.18
C THR A 125 3.88 1.94 -4.86
N CYS A 126 4.15 1.08 -3.87
CA CYS A 126 5.54 0.80 -3.50
C CYS A 126 6.30 0.18 -4.67
N SER A 127 7.56 0.55 -4.78
CA SER A 127 8.46 -0.02 -5.79
C SER A 127 8.71 -1.50 -5.49
N VAL A 128 8.66 -2.31 -6.54
CA VAL A 128 8.96 -3.75 -6.53
C VAL A 128 9.75 -4.10 -7.79
N PHE A 129 10.36 -5.27 -7.83
CA PHE A 129 11.08 -5.79 -8.99
C PHE A 129 12.36 -5.02 -9.35
N TYR A 130 13.07 -4.57 -8.34
CA TYR A 130 14.40 -4.01 -8.56
C TYR A 130 15.36 -5.04 -9.19
N ASN A 131 16.36 -4.55 -9.89
CA ASN A 131 17.43 -5.39 -10.41
C ASN A 131 18.24 -6.03 -9.28
N ASP A 132 18.89 -7.15 -9.58
CA ASP A 132 19.74 -7.87 -8.64
C ASP A 132 20.85 -6.94 -8.12
N GLY A 133 21.03 -6.90 -6.81
CA GLY A 133 21.95 -6.02 -6.11
C GLY A 133 21.39 -4.62 -5.75
N TYR A 134 20.15 -4.34 -6.14
CA TYR A 134 19.45 -3.10 -5.81
C TYR A 134 18.09 -3.34 -5.13
N GLU A 135 17.90 -4.55 -4.61
CA GLU A 135 16.63 -4.97 -4.04
C GLU A 135 16.17 -4.02 -2.94
N GLY A 136 14.87 -3.68 -3.00
CA GLY A 136 14.19 -2.95 -1.94
C GLY A 136 13.52 -3.89 -0.92
N SER A 137 12.98 -3.32 0.14
CA SER A 137 12.29 -4.08 1.19
C SER A 137 11.21 -5.02 0.65
N ALA A 138 10.48 -4.61 -0.40
CA ALA A 138 9.46 -5.44 -1.02
C ALA A 138 10.04 -6.70 -1.68
N ASP A 139 11.19 -6.58 -2.34
CA ASP A 139 11.85 -7.73 -3.00
C ASP A 139 12.32 -8.75 -1.96
N TYR A 140 12.86 -8.29 -0.81
CA TYR A 140 13.23 -9.18 0.30
C TYR A 140 12.03 -9.88 0.92
N ILE A 141 10.89 -9.18 1.06
CA ILE A 141 9.64 -9.80 1.52
C ILE A 141 9.24 -10.95 0.59
N LEU A 142 9.23 -10.70 -0.73
CA LEU A 142 8.87 -11.72 -1.72
C LEU A 142 9.85 -12.90 -1.73
N LEU A 143 11.12 -12.63 -1.48
CA LEU A 143 12.16 -13.66 -1.38
C LEU A 143 11.95 -14.54 -0.14
N TYR A 144 11.78 -13.93 1.04
CA TYR A 144 11.65 -14.67 2.31
C TYR A 144 10.30 -15.34 2.49
N ASP A 145 9.23 -14.84 1.88
CA ASP A 145 7.94 -15.52 1.82
C ASP A 145 7.96 -16.72 0.87
N GLY A 146 8.87 -16.74 -0.10
CA GLY A 146 9.03 -17.80 -1.08
C GLY A 146 8.15 -17.68 -2.31
N ILE A 147 7.27 -16.67 -2.40
CA ILE A 147 6.45 -16.45 -3.60
C ILE A 147 7.28 -15.94 -4.79
N GLY A 148 8.32 -15.17 -4.50
CA GLY A 148 9.21 -14.58 -5.49
C GLY A 148 8.54 -13.54 -6.41
N LYS A 149 9.35 -12.88 -7.23
CA LYS A 149 8.90 -11.81 -8.14
C LYS A 149 7.83 -12.31 -9.13
N ALA A 150 8.03 -13.49 -9.73
CA ALA A 150 7.11 -14.06 -10.71
C ALA A 150 5.75 -14.45 -10.12
N GLY A 151 5.74 -15.06 -8.93
CA GLY A 151 4.50 -15.42 -8.23
C GLY A 151 3.70 -14.19 -7.82
N PHE A 152 4.37 -13.18 -7.30
CA PHE A 152 3.72 -11.90 -6.96
C PHE A 152 3.17 -11.19 -8.21
N LEU A 153 3.92 -11.13 -9.30
CA LEU A 153 3.45 -10.54 -10.56
C LEU A 153 2.19 -11.25 -11.06
N ASN A 154 2.18 -12.58 -11.04
CA ASN A 154 0.98 -13.34 -11.41
C ASN A 154 -0.21 -13.02 -10.50
N HIS A 155 0.01 -12.89 -9.18
CA HIS A 155 -1.04 -12.56 -8.22
C HIS A 155 -1.69 -11.19 -8.52
N ILE A 156 -0.88 -10.14 -8.74
CA ILE A 156 -1.42 -8.80 -9.04
C ILE A 156 -2.12 -8.75 -10.41
N ILE A 157 -1.67 -9.52 -11.40
CA ILE A 157 -2.35 -9.63 -12.69
C ILE A 157 -3.72 -10.29 -12.50
N GLN A 158 -3.80 -11.41 -11.80
CA GLN A 158 -5.07 -12.10 -11.56
C GLN A 158 -6.06 -11.24 -10.76
N GLU A 159 -5.58 -10.52 -9.72
CA GLU A 159 -6.40 -9.56 -8.98
C GLU A 159 -6.92 -8.45 -9.91
N GLY A 160 -6.05 -7.86 -10.72
CA GLY A 160 -6.40 -6.79 -11.65
C GLY A 160 -7.46 -7.23 -12.66
N ILE A 161 -7.33 -8.42 -13.25
CA ILE A 161 -8.31 -9.00 -14.17
C ILE A 161 -9.66 -9.22 -13.47
N ALA A 162 -9.65 -9.87 -12.30
CA ALA A 162 -10.86 -10.16 -11.55
C ALA A 162 -11.56 -8.87 -11.10
N ARG A 163 -10.81 -7.87 -10.63
CA ARG A 163 -11.34 -6.55 -10.28
C ARG A 163 -11.93 -5.84 -11.49
N HIS A 164 -11.28 -5.87 -12.64
CA HIS A 164 -11.80 -5.33 -13.88
C HIS A 164 -13.13 -5.97 -14.24
N GLN A 165 -13.22 -7.30 -14.19
CA GLN A 165 -14.44 -8.04 -14.47
C GLN A 165 -15.58 -7.69 -13.51
N ARG A 166 -15.31 -7.60 -12.20
CA ARG A 166 -16.31 -7.20 -11.19
C ARG A 166 -16.84 -5.78 -11.41
N ASN A 167 -15.98 -4.87 -11.88
CA ASN A 167 -16.30 -3.46 -12.08
C ASN A 167 -16.87 -3.15 -13.47
N GLN A 168 -16.93 -4.14 -14.37
CA GLN A 168 -17.53 -3.94 -15.68
C GLN A 168 -19.02 -3.59 -15.55
N LYS A 169 -19.35 -2.40 -16.00
CA LYS A 169 -20.76 -2.01 -16.13
C LYS A 169 -21.38 -2.75 -17.31
N PRO A 170 -22.65 -3.19 -17.21
CA PRO A 170 -23.34 -3.84 -18.31
C PRO A 170 -23.66 -2.87 -19.46
N PHE A 171 -23.19 -1.64 -19.38
CA PHE A 171 -23.42 -0.58 -20.37
C PHE A 171 -22.17 0.29 -20.55
N MET A 172 -22.09 0.92 -21.71
CA MET A 172 -21.11 1.94 -22.04
C MET A 172 -21.78 3.19 -22.61
N MET A 173 -21.17 4.34 -22.42
CA MET A 173 -21.57 5.57 -23.09
C MET A 173 -20.80 5.72 -24.40
N LYS A 174 -21.50 5.93 -25.51
CA LYS A 174 -20.91 6.14 -26.83
C LYS A 174 -21.52 7.36 -27.48
N GLY A 175 -20.72 8.18 -28.14
CA GLY A 175 -21.19 9.22 -29.02
C GLY A 175 -21.95 8.62 -30.19
N ASN A 176 -23.06 9.26 -30.63
CA ASN A 176 -23.76 8.91 -31.87
C ASN A 176 -24.04 10.18 -32.67
N ALA A 177 -24.22 10.01 -34.00
CA ALA A 177 -24.41 11.12 -34.93
C ALA A 177 -25.80 11.80 -34.82
N ILE A 178 -26.75 11.22 -34.10
CA ILE A 178 -28.15 11.66 -34.08
C ILE A 178 -28.42 12.56 -32.84
N ALA A 179 -27.95 12.17 -31.64
CA ALA A 179 -28.35 12.79 -30.37
C ALA A 179 -27.18 13.02 -29.40
N GLY A 180 -25.92 13.02 -29.85
CA GLY A 180 -24.76 13.20 -28.99
C GLY A 180 -24.32 11.87 -28.34
N TYR A 181 -24.56 11.67 -27.04
CA TYR A 181 -24.16 10.45 -26.34
C TYR A 181 -25.35 9.55 -26.06
N GLY A 182 -25.18 8.25 -26.31
CA GLY A 182 -26.14 7.21 -25.97
C GLY A 182 -25.57 6.17 -25.01
N ILE A 183 -26.45 5.44 -24.34
CA ILE A 183 -26.09 4.31 -23.48
C ILE A 183 -26.31 3.04 -24.26
N TYR A 184 -25.29 2.22 -24.36
CA TYR A 184 -25.28 0.98 -25.13
C TYR A 184 -24.92 -0.19 -24.23
N ALA A 185 -25.51 -1.36 -24.46
CA ALA A 185 -25.09 -2.57 -23.79
C ALA A 185 -23.62 -2.88 -24.12
N SER A 186 -22.82 -3.17 -23.11
CA SER A 186 -21.42 -3.60 -23.26
C SER A 186 -21.26 -5.11 -23.43
N ARG A 187 -22.31 -5.85 -23.11
CA ARG A 187 -22.42 -7.31 -23.22
C ARG A 187 -23.89 -7.74 -23.38
N ASN A 188 -24.13 -9.01 -23.58
CA ASN A 188 -25.48 -9.56 -23.51
C ASN A 188 -26.05 -9.37 -22.09
N ILE A 189 -27.28 -8.89 -22.02
CA ILE A 189 -28.04 -8.68 -20.79
C ILE A 189 -29.15 -9.69 -20.70
N SER A 190 -29.23 -10.43 -19.63
CA SER A 190 -30.25 -11.45 -19.40
C SER A 190 -31.59 -10.81 -19.02
N LYS A 191 -32.70 -11.49 -19.36
CA LYS A 191 -34.04 -11.04 -18.92
C LYS A 191 -34.13 -10.95 -17.39
N GLY A 192 -34.52 -9.79 -16.87
CA GLY A 192 -34.64 -9.55 -15.43
C GLY A 192 -33.35 -9.06 -14.76
N GLU A 193 -32.26 -8.94 -15.49
CA GLU A 193 -31.02 -8.39 -14.97
C GLU A 193 -31.16 -6.89 -14.68
N ILE A 194 -30.69 -6.45 -13.51
CA ILE A 194 -30.69 -5.03 -13.11
C ILE A 194 -29.50 -4.34 -13.76
N ILE A 195 -29.76 -3.41 -14.69
CA ILE A 195 -28.74 -2.65 -15.40
C ILE A 195 -28.25 -1.45 -14.58
N PHE A 196 -29.18 -0.79 -13.87
CA PHE A 196 -28.90 0.38 -13.01
C PHE A 196 -29.46 0.13 -11.63
N LYS A 197 -28.62 0.25 -10.60
CA LYS A 197 -29.06 0.37 -9.20
C LYS A 197 -29.06 1.85 -8.85
N GLY A 198 -30.19 2.38 -8.50
CA GLY A 198 -30.28 3.73 -7.90
C GLY A 198 -29.61 3.66 -6.52
N GLU A 199 -28.42 4.22 -6.40
CA GLU A 199 -27.87 4.56 -5.09
C GLU A 199 -28.72 5.74 -4.61
N GLY A 200 -29.36 5.68 -3.44
CA GLY A 200 -30.32 6.66 -2.89
C GLY A 200 -29.81 8.10 -2.73
N ARG A 201 -29.06 8.59 -3.68
CA ARG A 201 -28.58 9.97 -3.79
C ARG A 201 -29.56 10.79 -4.59
N THR A 202 -29.80 12.00 -4.14
CA THR A 202 -30.66 13.01 -4.75
C THR A 202 -30.41 13.11 -6.26
N GLN A 203 -31.38 12.70 -7.07
CA GLN A 203 -31.32 12.89 -8.51
C GLN A 203 -31.47 14.38 -8.83
N ARG A 204 -30.53 14.96 -9.54
CA ARG A 204 -30.67 16.32 -10.04
C ARG A 204 -31.37 16.26 -11.39
N ILE A 205 -32.63 16.68 -11.41
CA ILE A 205 -33.38 16.83 -12.65
C ILE A 205 -32.87 18.12 -13.34
N ILE A 206 -32.24 17.98 -14.48
CA ILE A 206 -31.88 19.12 -15.33
C ILE A 206 -33.03 19.31 -16.31
N THR A 207 -33.86 20.32 -16.07
CA THR A 207 -34.82 20.80 -17.05
C THR A 207 -34.09 21.73 -18.03
N LYS A 208 -34.35 21.55 -19.33
CA LYS A 208 -33.89 22.46 -20.37
C LYS A 208 -34.61 23.79 -20.25
#